data_5bd203220b4d846dde001b701d05da4c
#
_entry.id   5bd203220b4d846dde001b701d05da4c
#
_cell.length_a   1.000
_cell.length_b   1.000
_cell.length_c   1.000
_cell.angle_alpha   90.00
_cell.angle_beta   90.00
_cell.angle_gamma   90.00
#
_symmetry.space_group_name_H-M   'P 1'
#
loop_
_entity.id
_entity.type
_entity.pdbx_description
1 polymer ?
#
loop_
_entity_poly.entity_id
_entity_poly.type
_entity_poly.pdbx_seq_one_letter_code
_entity_poly.pdbx_strand_id
1 'polypeptide(L)'
;EFLLTSHPLDCPICDQAGECKLQEYSNDYGQVEGRFEEKKTKKGKNLSIGPRVNLDQERCVLCGRCVRFMRDIMHDEVLTMSQRGTFNAITVYPGRELDSNYSMNTVDLCPVGALTSKDFRFKMRVWFLKETKTIDVDCGTGTNITLWTREDKVYRITPRQNDAVNSCWMPDSHRLNYKYINAETRIPQPVIRTDAEAPHRPSTWEAVKRIAPNQLAIIASGRMTNEELYMVRHLAAQIGTDMVDIVPRMGESDGMLISADRNPNTNGARLVLDIEPG
;
A
#
# COMPACT_ATOMS: atom_id res chain seq x y z
N GLU A 1 18.14 16.44 21.59
CA GLU A 1 18.40 15.77 22.86
C GLU A 1 17.11 15.55 23.68
N PHE A 2 16.29 16.57 23.91
CA PHE A 2 15.06 16.45 24.72
C PHE A 2 14.17 15.29 24.32
N LEU A 3 13.94 15.05 23.02
CA LEU A 3 13.15 13.92 22.55
C LEU A 3 13.80 12.56 22.83
N LEU A 4 15.10 12.53 23.10
CA LEU A 4 15.85 11.30 23.37
C LEU A 4 15.89 10.92 24.86
N THR A 5 15.46 11.78 25.77
CA THR A 5 15.54 11.53 27.22
C THR A 5 14.84 10.23 27.62
N SER A 6 13.65 9.98 27.12
CA SER A 6 12.90 8.72 27.35
C SER A 6 12.90 7.76 26.16
N HIS A 7 13.35 8.20 24.98
CA HIS A 7 13.38 7.35 23.79
C HIS A 7 14.38 6.21 23.97
N PRO A 8 14.00 4.93 23.67
CA PRO A 8 14.89 3.80 23.83
C PRO A 8 15.98 3.78 22.75
N LEU A 9 17.13 3.20 23.06
CA LEU A 9 18.23 2.97 22.10
C LEU A 9 17.98 1.73 21.26
N ASP A 10 16.83 1.66 20.63
CA ASP A 10 16.31 0.50 19.91
C ASP A 10 16.57 0.54 18.40
N CYS A 11 17.35 1.48 17.87
CA CYS A 11 17.55 1.62 16.41
C CYS A 11 17.92 0.30 15.70
N PRO A 12 18.77 -0.58 16.28
CA PRO A 12 19.09 -1.87 15.65
C PRO A 12 17.89 -2.81 15.49
N ILE A 13 16.86 -2.68 16.33
CA ILE A 13 15.64 -3.49 16.28
C ILE A 13 14.39 -2.67 15.94
N CYS A 14 14.56 -1.39 15.60
CA CYS A 14 13.46 -0.49 15.21
C CYS A 14 13.24 -0.58 13.70
N ASP A 15 12.00 -0.82 13.28
CA ASP A 15 11.65 -0.93 11.87
C ASP A 15 11.75 0.41 11.11
N GLN A 16 11.73 1.53 11.82
CA GLN A 16 11.89 2.88 11.25
C GLN A 16 13.36 3.27 11.02
N ALA A 17 14.34 2.45 11.43
CA ALA A 17 15.74 2.78 11.22
C ALA A 17 16.06 2.95 9.73
N GLY A 18 16.80 4.02 9.40
CA GLY A 18 17.13 4.42 8.03
C GLY A 18 16.12 5.34 7.35
N GLU A 19 14.93 5.54 7.95
CA GLU A 19 13.92 6.52 7.49
C GLU A 19 13.34 7.33 8.67
N CYS A 20 14.06 7.39 9.80
CA CYS A 20 13.67 8.07 11.03
C CYS A 20 14.37 9.42 11.15
N LYS A 21 13.61 10.51 11.06
CA LYS A 21 14.16 11.87 11.21
C LYS A 21 14.79 12.13 12.57
N LEU A 22 14.30 11.48 13.64
CA LEU A 22 14.94 11.60 14.96
C LEU A 22 16.33 10.97 14.95
N GLN A 23 16.52 9.82 14.28
CA GLN A 23 17.82 9.17 14.12
C GLN A 23 18.78 10.04 13.30
N GLU A 24 18.34 10.58 12.16
CA GLU A 24 19.13 11.48 11.31
C GLU A 24 19.58 12.71 12.10
N TYR A 25 18.66 13.45 12.70
CA TYR A 25 18.98 14.65 13.46
C TYR A 25 19.84 14.38 14.72
N SER A 26 19.67 13.20 15.33
CA SER A 26 20.55 12.81 16.43
C SER A 26 21.98 12.58 15.98
N ASN A 27 22.16 11.99 14.77
CA ASN A 27 23.48 11.79 14.20
C ASN A 27 24.13 13.09 13.72
N ASP A 28 23.36 13.98 13.07
CA ASP A 28 23.90 15.19 12.44
C ASP A 28 24.15 16.32 13.42
N TYR A 29 23.33 16.44 14.46
CA TYR A 29 23.31 17.57 15.39
C TYR A 29 23.39 17.17 16.86
N GLY A 30 23.31 15.89 17.17
CA GLY A 30 23.35 15.38 18.54
C GLY A 30 24.76 15.25 19.07
N GLN A 31 24.86 15.06 20.38
CA GLN A 31 26.11 14.71 21.06
C GLN A 31 26.24 13.18 21.11
N VAL A 32 27.48 12.68 21.02
CA VAL A 32 27.77 11.24 21.08
C VAL A 32 27.43 10.68 22.46
N GLU A 33 27.72 11.43 23.51
CA GLU A 33 27.42 11.07 24.91
C GLU A 33 26.15 11.78 25.39
N GLY A 34 25.21 11.00 25.91
CA GLY A 34 23.98 11.52 26.48
C GLY A 34 24.26 12.14 27.88
N ARG A 35 23.65 13.29 28.16
CA ARG A 35 23.71 13.95 29.47
C ARG A 35 22.64 13.49 30.46
N PHE A 36 21.74 12.62 30.04
CA PHE A 36 20.63 12.11 30.85
C PHE A 36 21.06 10.85 31.60
N GLU A 37 21.17 10.95 32.92
CA GLU A 37 21.66 9.89 33.82
C GLU A 37 20.53 9.03 34.39
N GLU A 38 19.31 9.56 34.44
CA GLU A 38 18.16 8.86 35.03
C GLU A 38 17.69 7.68 34.15
N LYS A 39 17.03 6.71 34.78
CA LYS A 39 16.46 5.59 34.08
C LYS A 39 15.31 6.03 33.17
N LYS A 40 15.34 5.67 31.89
CA LYS A 40 14.28 5.94 30.93
C LYS A 40 12.95 5.29 31.38
N THR A 41 11.85 6.02 31.25
CA THR A 41 10.50 5.55 31.60
C THR A 41 10.11 4.37 30.71
N LYS A 42 9.71 3.27 31.33
CA LYS A 42 9.22 2.08 30.64
C LYS A 42 7.72 2.19 30.36
N LYS A 43 7.33 1.87 29.13
CA LYS A 43 5.93 1.87 28.64
C LYS A 43 5.64 0.61 27.85
N GLY A 44 4.42 0.47 27.36
CA GLY A 44 4.02 -0.67 26.56
C GLY A 44 4.76 -0.78 25.22
N LYS A 45 5.22 -1.97 24.92
CA LYS A 45 5.88 -2.29 23.64
C LYS A 45 5.04 -3.28 22.83
N ASN A 46 5.14 -3.17 21.50
CA ASN A 46 4.49 -4.11 20.58
C ASN A 46 3.00 -4.32 20.83
N LEU A 47 2.28 -3.24 21.14
CA LEU A 47 0.85 -3.27 21.38
C LEU A 47 0.11 -3.35 20.03
N SER A 48 -0.72 -4.39 19.86
CA SER A 48 -1.66 -4.43 18.73
C SER A 48 -2.80 -3.46 18.99
N ILE A 49 -2.89 -2.40 18.18
CA ILE A 49 -3.92 -1.36 18.32
C ILE A 49 -5.02 -1.44 17.25
N GLY A 50 -4.93 -2.44 16.38
CA GLY A 50 -5.87 -2.73 15.30
C GLY A 50 -5.29 -3.81 14.38
N PRO A 51 -6.00 -4.19 13.31
CA PRO A 51 -5.60 -5.32 12.45
C PRO A 51 -4.28 -5.06 11.69
N ARG A 52 -3.91 -3.79 11.42
CA ARG A 52 -2.80 -3.44 10.52
C ARG A 52 -1.64 -2.73 11.20
N VAL A 53 -1.83 -2.19 12.40
CA VAL A 53 -0.85 -1.29 13.05
C VAL A 53 -0.46 -1.82 14.42
N ASN A 54 0.85 -1.80 14.71
CA ASN A 54 1.42 -1.99 16.04
C ASN A 54 1.93 -0.67 16.60
N LEU A 55 1.82 -0.50 17.91
CA LEU A 55 2.29 0.65 18.68
C LEU A 55 3.40 0.25 19.67
N ASP A 56 4.50 0.99 19.65
CA ASP A 56 5.52 1.00 20.69
C ASP A 56 5.47 2.36 21.43
N GLN A 57 4.94 2.36 22.63
CA GLN A 57 4.75 3.59 23.40
C GLN A 57 6.08 4.18 23.92
N GLU A 58 7.12 3.36 24.09
CA GLU A 58 8.45 3.87 24.48
C GLU A 58 9.08 4.70 23.38
N ARG A 59 8.86 4.33 22.10
CA ARG A 59 9.40 5.06 20.96
C ARG A 59 8.62 6.32 20.61
N CYS A 60 7.40 6.46 21.16
CA CYS A 60 6.53 7.58 20.86
C CYS A 60 7.09 8.91 21.43
N VAL A 61 7.25 9.92 20.58
CA VAL A 61 7.66 11.27 20.94
C VAL A 61 6.49 12.21 21.24
N LEU A 62 5.28 11.68 21.35
CA LEU A 62 4.05 12.40 21.74
C LEU A 62 3.71 13.60 20.83
N CYS A 63 4.07 13.54 19.54
CA CYS A 63 3.82 14.63 18.60
C CYS A 63 2.32 14.83 18.24
N GLY A 64 1.46 13.85 18.53
CA GLY A 64 0.02 13.90 18.32
C GLY A 64 -0.45 13.85 16.86
N ARG A 65 0.44 13.62 15.87
CA ARG A 65 0.06 13.60 14.44
C ARG A 65 -0.97 12.53 14.14
N CYS A 66 -0.81 11.32 14.67
CA CYS A 66 -1.74 10.20 14.47
C CYS A 66 -3.12 10.48 15.07
N VAL A 67 -3.18 11.10 16.26
CA VAL A 67 -4.44 11.47 16.90
C VAL A 67 -5.17 12.53 16.06
N ARG A 68 -4.46 13.58 15.62
CA ARG A 68 -5.06 14.62 14.77
C ARG A 68 -5.50 14.07 13.42
N PHE A 69 -4.73 13.21 12.79
CA PHE A 69 -5.12 12.58 11.52
C PHE A 69 -6.45 11.82 11.67
N MET A 70 -6.55 10.98 12.70
CA MET A 70 -7.78 10.22 12.91
C MET A 70 -8.96 11.13 13.24
N ARG A 71 -8.78 12.16 14.08
CA ARG A 71 -9.83 13.10 14.47
C ARG A 71 -10.22 14.06 13.33
N ASP A 72 -9.24 14.75 12.72
CA ASP A 72 -9.48 15.90 11.87
C ASP A 72 -9.66 15.51 10.38
N ILE A 73 -9.07 14.40 9.94
CA ILE A 73 -9.15 13.93 8.55
C ILE A 73 -10.11 12.76 8.40
N MET A 74 -10.01 11.79 9.32
CA MET A 74 -10.86 10.58 9.26
C MET A 74 -12.18 10.74 10.01
N HIS A 75 -12.33 11.82 10.79
CA HIS A 75 -13.49 12.07 11.66
C HIS A 75 -13.80 10.88 12.58
N ASP A 76 -12.73 10.19 13.02
CA ASP A 76 -12.79 9.02 13.89
C ASP A 76 -11.84 9.20 15.09
N GLU A 77 -12.40 9.47 16.26
CA GLU A 77 -11.65 9.71 17.50
C GLU A 77 -11.19 8.42 18.18
N VAL A 78 -10.72 7.44 17.41
CA VAL A 78 -10.27 6.15 17.94
C VAL A 78 -8.97 6.23 18.72
N LEU A 79 -8.10 7.20 18.41
CA LEU A 79 -6.82 7.41 19.08
C LEU A 79 -6.89 8.61 20.03
N THR A 80 -6.30 8.46 21.22
CA THR A 80 -6.22 9.53 22.22
C THR A 80 -4.86 9.53 22.94
N MET A 81 -4.57 10.62 23.64
CA MET A 81 -3.47 10.67 24.62
C MET A 81 -4.05 10.40 26.00
N SER A 82 -3.53 9.39 26.67
CA SER A 82 -3.90 9.04 28.04
C SER A 82 -2.77 9.25 29.02
N GLN A 83 -3.08 9.29 30.31
CA GLN A 83 -2.15 9.50 31.42
C GLN A 83 -1.55 10.93 31.43
N ARG A 84 -0.55 11.16 32.29
CA ARG A 84 0.05 12.49 32.51
C ARG A 84 1.56 12.38 32.74
N GLY A 85 2.27 13.49 32.50
CA GLY A 85 3.70 13.60 32.71
C GLY A 85 4.50 12.58 31.93
N THR A 86 5.45 11.93 32.51
CA THR A 86 6.33 10.95 31.89
C THR A 86 5.60 9.69 31.41
N PHE A 87 4.43 9.39 31.99
CA PHE A 87 3.62 8.23 31.62
C PHE A 87 2.65 8.52 30.46
N ASN A 88 2.55 9.77 30.00
CA ASN A 88 1.67 10.10 28.88
C ASN A 88 1.94 9.20 27.67
N ALA A 89 0.89 8.63 27.09
CA ALA A 89 0.98 7.65 26.01
C ALA A 89 -0.19 7.79 25.02
N ILE A 90 0.06 7.43 23.77
CA ILE A 90 -1.01 7.21 22.80
C ILE A 90 -1.70 5.89 23.12
N THR A 91 -3.03 5.90 23.11
CA THR A 91 -3.86 4.73 23.36
C THR A 91 -5.07 4.72 22.42
N VAL A 92 -5.66 3.56 22.27
CA VAL A 92 -6.96 3.39 21.60
C VAL A 92 -8.06 3.53 22.66
N TYR A 93 -9.19 4.11 22.29
CA TYR A 93 -10.37 4.18 23.17
C TYR A 93 -10.80 2.77 23.59
N PRO A 94 -11.22 2.59 24.86
CA PRO A 94 -11.68 1.31 25.35
C PRO A 94 -12.81 0.73 24.48
N GLY A 95 -12.67 -0.54 24.08
CA GLY A 95 -13.64 -1.22 23.24
C GLY A 95 -13.60 -0.88 21.75
N ARG A 96 -12.62 -0.07 21.29
CA ARG A 96 -12.39 0.25 19.89
C ARG A 96 -11.06 -0.27 19.39
N GLU A 97 -10.92 -0.37 18.08
CA GLU A 97 -9.67 -0.71 17.38
C GLU A 97 -9.40 0.31 16.27
N LEU A 98 -8.14 0.51 15.94
CA LEU A 98 -7.70 1.31 14.80
C LEU A 98 -7.85 0.46 13.51
N ASP A 99 -9.07 0.33 13.00
CA ASP A 99 -9.45 -0.54 11.87
C ASP A 99 -9.88 0.19 10.60
N SER A 100 -9.92 1.52 10.62
CA SER A 100 -10.21 2.36 9.46
C SER A 100 -9.39 1.93 8.24
N ASN A 101 -9.98 1.96 7.04
CA ASN A 101 -9.26 1.68 5.79
C ASN A 101 -8.17 2.72 5.43
N TYR A 102 -7.91 3.66 6.34
CA TYR A 102 -6.81 4.64 6.26
C TYR A 102 -5.87 4.57 7.46
N SER A 103 -6.00 3.54 8.29
CA SER A 103 -5.25 3.37 9.54
C SER A 103 -3.73 3.40 9.35
N MET A 104 -3.22 2.86 8.23
CA MET A 104 -1.79 2.80 7.94
C MET A 104 -1.18 4.15 7.58
N ASN A 105 -1.98 5.19 7.25
CA ASN A 105 -1.45 6.55 7.11
C ASN A 105 -0.89 7.08 8.44
N THR A 106 -1.35 6.57 9.58
CA THR A 106 -0.75 6.91 10.88
C THR A 106 0.69 6.42 11.01
N VAL A 107 1.05 5.34 10.31
CA VAL A 107 2.43 4.82 10.22
C VAL A 107 3.31 5.79 9.44
N ASP A 108 2.84 6.28 8.28
CA ASP A 108 3.59 7.23 7.44
C ASP A 108 3.77 8.58 8.13
N LEU A 109 2.76 9.03 8.88
CA LEU A 109 2.81 10.27 9.65
C LEU A 109 3.71 10.21 10.89
N CYS A 110 3.96 9.00 11.40
CA CYS A 110 4.74 8.83 12.60
C CYS A 110 6.22 9.15 12.31
N PRO A 111 6.82 10.18 12.97
CA PRO A 111 8.19 10.59 12.68
C PRO A 111 9.23 9.61 13.23
N VAL A 112 8.81 8.61 13.98
CA VAL A 112 9.64 7.61 14.67
C VAL A 112 9.03 6.22 14.55
N GLY A 113 9.73 5.17 14.97
CA GLY A 113 9.24 3.79 14.94
C GLY A 113 8.23 3.43 16.03
N ALA A 114 7.38 4.38 16.45
CA ALA A 114 6.32 4.12 17.42
C ALA A 114 5.12 3.41 16.79
N LEU A 115 4.68 3.85 15.62
CA LEU A 115 3.65 3.18 14.83
C LEU A 115 4.31 2.45 13.66
N THR A 116 4.03 1.17 13.52
CA THR A 116 4.64 0.32 12.48
C THR A 116 3.59 -0.58 11.83
N SER A 117 3.73 -0.80 10.53
CA SER A 117 2.87 -1.69 9.78
C SER A 117 3.13 -3.15 10.14
N LYS A 118 2.09 -3.89 10.53
CA LYS A 118 2.20 -5.33 10.75
C LYS A 118 2.60 -6.10 9.50
N ASP A 119 2.23 -5.58 8.32
CA ASP A 119 2.56 -6.21 7.04
C ASP A 119 4.05 -6.11 6.70
N PHE A 120 4.69 -4.96 6.95
CA PHE A 120 6.09 -4.72 6.58
C PHE A 120 7.08 -4.98 7.71
N ARG A 121 6.65 -4.86 8.97
CA ARG A 121 7.51 -4.94 10.15
C ARG A 121 8.43 -6.16 10.11
N PHE A 122 9.74 -5.92 10.26
CA PHE A 122 10.82 -6.90 10.29
C PHE A 122 11.03 -7.72 9.00
N LYS A 123 10.37 -7.37 7.90
CA LYS A 123 10.59 -8.06 6.62
C LYS A 123 11.87 -7.64 5.94
N MET A 124 12.16 -6.34 5.92
CA MET A 124 13.31 -5.78 5.19
C MET A 124 13.73 -4.43 5.76
N ARG A 125 15.00 -4.13 5.72
CA ARG A 125 15.50 -2.79 6.00
C ARG A 125 15.36 -1.89 4.77
N VAL A 126 14.95 -0.63 4.99
CA VAL A 126 14.61 0.31 3.92
C VAL A 126 15.77 0.56 2.96
N TRP A 127 17.00 0.61 3.46
CA TRP A 127 18.21 0.85 2.63
C TRP A 127 18.56 -0.29 1.67
N PHE A 128 17.95 -1.44 1.78
CA PHE A 128 18.07 -2.54 0.82
C PHE A 128 16.99 -2.51 -0.26
N LEU A 129 16.01 -1.61 -0.16
CA LEU A 129 14.89 -1.52 -1.08
C LEU A 129 15.16 -0.47 -2.15
N LYS A 130 14.74 -0.76 -3.37
CA LYS A 130 14.69 0.18 -4.49
C LYS A 130 13.35 0.89 -4.49
N GLU A 131 13.37 2.20 -4.57
CA GLU A 131 12.21 3.05 -4.72
C GLU A 131 11.83 3.22 -6.20
N THR A 132 10.56 2.99 -6.54
CA THR A 132 10.00 3.26 -7.87
C THR A 132 8.70 4.04 -7.74
N LYS A 133 8.68 5.26 -8.27
CA LYS A 133 7.49 6.13 -8.28
C LYS A 133 6.52 5.68 -9.37
N THR A 134 5.24 5.54 -9.01
CA THR A 134 4.18 5.11 -9.92
C THR A 134 2.81 5.61 -9.43
N ILE A 135 1.74 5.09 -10.00
CA ILE A 135 0.36 5.33 -9.58
C ILE A 135 -0.28 4.02 -9.12
N ASP A 136 -1.29 4.13 -8.26
CA ASP A 136 -2.13 3.03 -7.87
C ASP A 136 -3.05 2.60 -9.01
N VAL A 137 -3.14 1.30 -9.23
CA VAL A 137 -3.93 0.68 -10.31
C VAL A 137 -5.19 -0.02 -9.79
N ASP A 138 -5.62 0.28 -8.57
CA ASP A 138 -6.76 -0.40 -7.94
C ASP A 138 -8.09 0.33 -8.13
N CYS A 139 -8.06 1.61 -8.50
CA CYS A 139 -9.26 2.36 -8.90
C CYS A 139 -8.94 3.58 -9.76
N GLY A 140 -9.99 4.23 -10.27
CA GLY A 140 -9.89 5.41 -11.15
C GLY A 140 -9.33 6.68 -10.53
N THR A 141 -9.10 6.73 -9.21
CA THR A 141 -8.52 7.90 -8.54
C THR A 141 -7.06 8.14 -8.96
N GLY A 142 -6.30 7.07 -9.23
CA GLY A 142 -4.90 7.18 -9.63
C GLY A 142 -3.99 7.73 -8.55
N THR A 143 -4.19 7.31 -7.29
CA THR A 143 -3.38 7.69 -6.14
C THR A 143 -1.90 7.54 -6.44
N ASN A 144 -1.11 8.59 -6.18
CA ASN A 144 0.33 8.58 -6.41
C ASN A 144 1.02 7.77 -5.32
N ILE A 145 1.85 6.81 -5.73
CA ILE A 145 2.49 5.85 -4.83
C ILE A 145 3.97 5.65 -5.13
N THR A 146 4.65 5.07 -4.17
CA THR A 146 6.00 4.52 -4.30
C THR A 146 5.97 3.02 -4.05
N LEU A 147 6.48 2.25 -5.00
CA LEU A 147 6.77 0.83 -4.83
C LEU A 147 8.15 0.64 -4.25
N TRP A 148 8.25 -0.21 -3.24
CA TRP A 148 9.51 -0.58 -2.60
C TRP A 148 9.83 -2.04 -2.93
N THR A 149 10.88 -2.23 -3.73
CA THR A 149 11.20 -3.53 -4.33
C THR A 149 12.62 -3.97 -4.03
N ARG A 150 12.84 -5.28 -4.04
CA ARG A 150 14.16 -5.92 -4.04
C ARG A 150 14.06 -7.29 -4.71
N GLU A 151 15.00 -7.63 -5.57
CA GLU A 151 15.10 -8.96 -6.20
C GLU A 151 13.75 -9.39 -6.82
N ASP A 152 13.16 -8.48 -7.64
CA ASP A 152 11.88 -8.66 -8.34
C ASP A 152 10.66 -8.90 -7.43
N LYS A 153 10.78 -8.65 -6.12
CA LYS A 153 9.66 -8.72 -5.17
C LYS A 153 9.28 -7.33 -4.67
N VAL A 154 7.97 -7.10 -4.56
CA VAL A 154 7.40 -5.92 -3.90
C VAL A 154 7.26 -6.22 -2.41
N TYR A 155 7.83 -5.37 -1.57
CA TYR A 155 7.80 -5.51 -0.11
C TYR A 155 6.76 -4.61 0.56
N ARG A 156 6.57 -3.40 0.03
CA ARG A 156 5.54 -2.47 0.50
C ARG A 156 5.18 -1.45 -0.57
N ILE A 157 4.02 -0.81 -0.38
CA ILE A 157 3.59 0.39 -1.09
C ILE A 157 3.43 1.51 -0.06
N THR A 158 3.87 2.72 -0.41
CA THR A 158 3.63 3.92 0.39
C THR A 158 3.03 5.03 -0.47
N PRO A 159 2.20 5.93 0.10
CA PRO A 159 1.71 7.08 -0.63
C PRO A 159 2.86 8.03 -0.97
N ARG A 160 2.76 8.67 -2.13
CA ARG A 160 3.64 9.77 -2.56
C ARG A 160 2.80 11.03 -2.65
N GLN A 161 3.33 12.12 -2.13
CA GLN A 161 2.60 13.40 -2.13
C GLN A 161 2.26 13.87 -3.54
N ASN A 162 0.99 14.18 -3.73
CA ASN A 162 0.44 14.90 -4.87
C ASN A 162 -0.85 15.61 -4.43
N ASP A 163 -0.75 16.92 -4.21
CA ASP A 163 -1.86 17.71 -3.68
C ASP A 163 -3.05 17.82 -4.64
N ALA A 164 -2.84 17.56 -5.94
CA ALA A 164 -3.90 17.54 -6.94
C ALA A 164 -4.71 16.22 -6.95
N VAL A 165 -4.23 15.14 -6.33
CA VAL A 165 -4.87 13.81 -6.39
C VAL A 165 -5.15 13.24 -5.01
N ASN A 166 -4.12 12.96 -4.23
CA ASN A 166 -4.23 12.22 -2.98
C ASN A 166 -3.59 12.92 -1.77
N SER A 167 -3.15 14.18 -1.92
CA SER A 167 -2.30 14.82 -0.91
C SER A 167 -1.13 13.90 -0.54
N CYS A 168 -1.17 13.29 0.64
CA CYS A 168 -0.19 12.30 1.10
C CYS A 168 -0.88 11.02 1.65
N TRP A 169 -2.14 10.77 1.27
CA TRP A 169 -2.94 9.68 1.81
C TRP A 169 -3.09 8.52 0.82
N MET A 170 -3.36 7.33 1.37
CA MET A 170 -3.64 6.13 0.60
C MET A 170 -4.56 5.19 1.38
N PRO A 171 -5.56 4.54 0.72
CA PRO A 171 -6.36 3.49 1.37
C PRO A 171 -5.52 2.26 1.71
N ASP A 172 -5.76 1.68 2.89
CA ASP A 172 -5.04 0.49 3.35
C ASP A 172 -5.29 -0.74 2.46
N SER A 173 -6.53 -0.88 1.96
CA SER A 173 -6.91 -1.96 1.03
C SER A 173 -6.07 -1.94 -0.25
N HIS A 174 -5.84 -0.77 -0.83
CA HIS A 174 -5.01 -0.59 -2.01
C HIS A 174 -3.53 -0.79 -1.67
N ARG A 175 -3.09 -0.23 -0.53
CA ARG A 175 -1.71 -0.39 -0.03
C ARG A 175 -1.30 -1.85 0.12
N LEU A 176 -2.20 -2.71 0.55
CA LEU A 176 -1.93 -4.13 0.82
C LEU A 176 -2.17 -5.03 -0.40
N ASN A 177 -2.72 -4.49 -1.47
CA ASN A 177 -3.09 -5.28 -2.65
C ASN A 177 -1.89 -5.78 -3.48
N TYR A 178 -0.68 -5.23 -3.29
CA TYR A 178 0.53 -5.67 -4.01
C TYR A 178 0.82 -7.16 -3.87
N LYS A 179 0.22 -7.85 -2.92
CA LYS A 179 0.47 -9.28 -2.64
C LYS A 179 0.19 -10.17 -3.83
N TYR A 180 -0.77 -9.81 -4.71
CA TYR A 180 -1.03 -10.56 -5.93
C TYR A 180 0.15 -10.55 -6.92
N ILE A 181 0.99 -9.50 -6.90
CA ILE A 181 2.16 -9.39 -7.78
C ILE A 181 3.17 -10.49 -7.48
N ASN A 182 3.34 -10.80 -6.19
CA ASN A 182 4.26 -11.83 -5.70
C ASN A 182 3.60 -13.22 -5.57
N ALA A 183 2.32 -13.37 -5.94
CA ALA A 183 1.58 -14.60 -5.70
C ALA A 183 2.06 -15.74 -6.64
N GLU A 184 2.30 -16.90 -6.08
CA GLU A 184 2.68 -18.11 -6.84
C GLU A 184 1.53 -18.63 -7.71
N THR A 185 0.29 -18.20 -7.42
CA THR A 185 -0.90 -18.55 -8.21
C THR A 185 -1.03 -17.81 -9.53
N ARG A 186 -0.10 -16.88 -9.84
CA ARG A 186 -0.10 -16.22 -11.16
C ARG A 186 0.15 -17.22 -12.27
N ILE A 187 -0.61 -17.07 -13.37
CA ILE A 187 -0.49 -17.94 -14.54
C ILE A 187 0.75 -17.53 -15.35
N PRO A 188 1.84 -18.33 -15.36
CA PRO A 188 3.10 -17.97 -16.02
C PRO A 188 3.11 -18.31 -17.52
N GLN A 189 2.16 -19.11 -18.01
CA GLN A 189 2.11 -19.62 -19.38
C GLN A 189 0.66 -19.90 -19.79
N PRO A 190 0.37 -20.04 -21.10
CA PRO A 190 -0.96 -20.43 -21.55
C PRO A 190 -1.42 -21.72 -20.87
N VAL A 191 -2.71 -21.81 -20.57
CA VAL A 191 -3.34 -22.99 -19.99
C VAL A 191 -4.54 -23.38 -20.83
N ILE A 192 -4.86 -24.66 -20.86
CA ILE A 192 -6.03 -25.21 -21.54
C ILE A 192 -6.83 -26.08 -20.57
N ARG A 193 -8.12 -26.13 -20.74
CA ARG A 193 -9.00 -27.09 -20.10
C ARG A 193 -9.99 -27.65 -21.14
N THR A 194 -10.40 -28.89 -21.00
CA THR A 194 -11.28 -29.56 -21.94
C THR A 194 -12.76 -29.23 -21.75
N ASP A 195 -13.13 -28.88 -20.51
CA ASP A 195 -14.48 -28.47 -20.14
C ASP A 195 -14.41 -27.52 -18.93
N ALA A 196 -15.55 -26.98 -18.53
CA ALA A 196 -15.62 -25.96 -17.47
C ALA A 196 -15.15 -26.46 -16.08
N GLU A 197 -15.24 -27.75 -15.81
CA GLU A 197 -14.88 -28.37 -14.52
C GLU A 197 -13.50 -29.03 -14.55
N ALA A 198 -12.91 -29.22 -15.74
CA ALA A 198 -11.59 -29.83 -15.87
C ALA A 198 -10.48 -28.95 -15.30
N PRO A 199 -9.43 -29.56 -14.71
CA PRO A 199 -8.29 -28.79 -14.22
C PRO A 199 -7.53 -28.14 -15.39
N HIS A 200 -7.02 -26.93 -15.14
CA HIS A 200 -6.15 -26.25 -16.09
C HIS A 200 -4.84 -27.05 -16.28
N ARG A 201 -4.46 -27.25 -17.54
CA ARG A 201 -3.19 -27.90 -17.93
C ARG A 201 -2.31 -26.91 -18.68
N PRO A 202 -0.99 -26.94 -18.50
CA PRO A 202 -0.07 -26.14 -19.30
C PRO A 202 -0.27 -26.35 -20.80
N SER A 203 -0.17 -25.27 -21.57
CA SER A 203 -0.28 -25.26 -23.03
C SER A 203 0.82 -24.38 -23.63
N THR A 204 0.87 -24.24 -24.95
CA THR A 204 1.84 -23.43 -25.68
C THR A 204 1.17 -22.34 -26.49
N TRP A 205 1.91 -21.29 -26.82
CA TRP A 205 1.43 -20.23 -27.71
C TRP A 205 1.13 -20.73 -29.13
N GLU A 206 1.84 -21.78 -29.59
CA GLU A 206 1.58 -22.42 -30.86
C GLU A 206 0.20 -23.10 -30.89
N ALA A 207 -0.23 -23.66 -29.77
CA ALA A 207 -1.58 -24.22 -29.65
C ALA A 207 -2.64 -23.12 -29.71
N VAL A 208 -2.42 -21.98 -29.05
CA VAL A 208 -3.32 -20.82 -29.07
C VAL A 208 -3.45 -20.26 -30.50
N LYS A 209 -2.34 -20.11 -31.22
CA LYS A 209 -2.31 -19.61 -32.61
C LYS A 209 -3.11 -20.50 -33.63
N ARG A 210 -3.40 -21.74 -33.27
CA ARG A 210 -4.18 -22.65 -34.14
C ARG A 210 -5.69 -22.53 -33.96
N ILE A 211 -6.12 -21.76 -32.96
CA ILE A 211 -7.57 -21.53 -32.73
C ILE A 211 -8.09 -20.62 -33.85
N ALA A 212 -9.24 -20.96 -34.43
CA ALA A 212 -9.83 -20.13 -35.48
C ALA A 212 -10.24 -18.75 -34.95
N PRO A 213 -10.08 -17.67 -35.73
CA PRO A 213 -10.38 -16.28 -35.27
C PRO A 213 -11.79 -16.11 -34.68
N ASN A 214 -12.79 -16.74 -35.29
CA ASN A 214 -14.18 -16.69 -34.84
C ASN A 214 -14.46 -17.47 -33.54
N GLN A 215 -13.47 -18.17 -33.02
CA GLN A 215 -13.51 -18.87 -31.72
C GLN A 215 -12.67 -18.17 -30.66
N LEU A 216 -12.10 -17.02 -30.98
CA LEU A 216 -11.26 -16.25 -30.07
C LEU A 216 -11.99 -14.99 -29.59
N ALA A 217 -12.03 -14.80 -28.29
CA ALA A 217 -12.38 -13.54 -27.64
C ALA A 217 -11.18 -13.01 -26.83
N ILE A 218 -11.04 -11.72 -26.77
CA ILE A 218 -10.00 -11.06 -25.97
C ILE A 218 -10.68 -10.32 -24.83
N ILE A 219 -10.34 -10.69 -23.60
CA ILE A 219 -10.75 -9.96 -22.41
C ILE A 219 -9.53 -9.23 -21.87
N ALA A 220 -9.48 -7.92 -22.09
CA ALA A 220 -8.45 -7.04 -21.59
C ALA A 220 -8.74 -6.56 -20.15
N SER A 221 -7.93 -5.69 -19.62
CA SER A 221 -8.10 -5.15 -18.29
C SER A 221 -8.08 -3.63 -18.31
N GLY A 222 -8.98 -3.00 -17.58
CA GLY A 222 -8.93 -1.55 -17.31
C GLY A 222 -7.74 -1.12 -16.44
N ARG A 223 -6.85 -2.05 -16.05
CA ARG A 223 -5.54 -1.75 -15.41
C ARG A 223 -4.41 -1.58 -16.43
N MET A 224 -4.65 -1.89 -17.69
CA MET A 224 -3.67 -1.74 -18.77
C MET A 224 -3.44 -0.27 -19.12
N THR A 225 -2.23 0.05 -19.56
CA THR A 225 -1.91 1.37 -20.12
C THR A 225 -2.55 1.55 -21.50
N ASN A 226 -2.60 2.77 -22.00
CA ASN A 226 -3.12 3.03 -23.36
C ASN A 226 -2.29 2.32 -24.43
N GLU A 227 -0.99 2.20 -24.23
CA GLU A 227 -0.07 1.50 -25.13
C GLU A 227 -0.38 0.00 -25.14
N GLU A 228 -0.61 -0.60 -23.99
CA GLU A 228 -0.98 -2.02 -23.90
C GLU A 228 -2.36 -2.27 -24.55
N LEU A 229 -3.34 -1.39 -24.30
CA LEU A 229 -4.66 -1.46 -24.93
C LEU A 229 -4.57 -1.31 -26.45
N TYR A 230 -3.71 -0.41 -26.94
CA TYR A 230 -3.44 -0.27 -28.37
C TYR A 230 -2.88 -1.57 -28.97
N MET A 231 -1.95 -2.22 -28.27
CA MET A 231 -1.43 -3.52 -28.69
C MET A 231 -2.51 -4.62 -28.70
N VAL A 232 -3.44 -4.60 -27.74
CA VAL A 232 -4.61 -5.51 -27.73
C VAL A 232 -5.47 -5.27 -28.95
N ARG A 233 -5.80 -4.01 -29.28
CA ARG A 233 -6.57 -3.66 -30.50
C ARG A 233 -5.86 -4.13 -31.77
N HIS A 234 -4.55 -3.89 -31.85
CA HIS A 234 -3.76 -4.32 -33.01
C HIS A 234 -3.73 -5.86 -33.14
N LEU A 235 -3.58 -6.57 -32.02
CA LEU A 235 -3.64 -8.03 -31.99
C LEU A 235 -5.00 -8.54 -32.45
N ALA A 236 -6.11 -7.95 -31.98
CA ALA A 236 -7.46 -8.31 -32.37
C ALA A 236 -7.66 -8.16 -33.89
N ALA A 237 -7.20 -7.04 -34.47
CA ALA A 237 -7.26 -6.79 -35.91
C ALA A 237 -6.41 -7.79 -36.71
N GLN A 238 -5.23 -8.16 -36.22
CA GLN A 238 -4.38 -9.16 -36.88
C GLN A 238 -4.98 -10.59 -36.84
N ILE A 239 -5.63 -10.93 -35.74
CA ILE A 239 -6.34 -12.21 -35.58
C ILE A 239 -7.64 -12.19 -36.37
N GLY A 240 -8.27 -11.06 -36.59
CA GLY A 240 -9.56 -10.92 -37.27
C GLY A 240 -10.75 -11.23 -36.35
N THR A 241 -10.64 -10.85 -35.05
CA THR A 241 -11.76 -10.97 -34.10
C THR A 241 -12.25 -9.60 -33.66
N ASP A 242 -13.58 -9.43 -33.64
CA ASP A 242 -14.25 -8.25 -33.08
C ASP A 242 -14.70 -8.46 -31.62
N MET A 243 -14.48 -9.66 -31.07
CA MET A 243 -14.84 -10.01 -29.69
C MET A 243 -13.76 -9.52 -28.73
N VAL A 244 -13.78 -8.24 -28.42
CA VAL A 244 -12.85 -7.59 -27.48
C VAL A 244 -13.64 -6.86 -26.43
N ASP A 245 -13.32 -7.08 -25.14
CA ASP A 245 -13.98 -6.41 -24.03
C ASP A 245 -13.02 -6.25 -22.84
N ILE A 246 -13.43 -5.51 -21.81
CA ILE A 246 -12.76 -5.42 -20.51
C ILE A 246 -13.71 -5.86 -19.40
N VAL A 247 -13.13 -6.38 -18.31
CA VAL A 247 -13.92 -6.70 -17.12
C VAL A 247 -14.29 -5.40 -16.39
N PRO A 248 -15.58 -5.04 -16.29
CA PRO A 248 -16.00 -3.92 -15.48
C PRO A 248 -15.76 -4.24 -13.99
N ARG A 249 -15.22 -3.28 -13.27
CA ARG A 249 -14.97 -3.40 -11.82
C ARG A 249 -15.60 -2.21 -11.14
N MET A 250 -16.81 -2.39 -10.66
CA MET A 250 -17.57 -1.34 -9.99
C MET A 250 -17.69 -1.62 -8.49
N GLY A 251 -17.83 -0.59 -7.69
CA GLY A 251 -18.04 -0.64 -6.25
C GLY A 251 -18.55 0.69 -5.71
N GLU A 252 -18.67 0.79 -4.41
CA GLU A 252 -19.05 2.04 -3.77
C GLU A 252 -17.83 2.95 -3.58
N SER A 253 -18.01 4.24 -3.82
CA SER A 253 -17.01 5.25 -3.46
C SER A 253 -17.01 5.46 -1.95
N ASP A 254 -15.83 5.67 -1.36
CA ASP A 254 -15.71 6.06 0.04
C ASP A 254 -15.74 7.59 0.27
N GLY A 255 -15.91 8.35 -0.83
CA GLY A 255 -15.92 9.81 -0.80
C GLY A 255 -14.55 10.45 -0.58
N MET A 256 -13.48 9.68 -0.51
CA MET A 256 -12.11 10.17 -0.30
C MET A 256 -11.17 9.77 -1.46
N LEU A 257 -10.62 8.57 -1.44
CA LEU A 257 -9.63 8.12 -2.43
C LEU A 257 -10.02 6.82 -3.16
N ILE A 258 -11.13 6.22 -2.80
CA ILE A 258 -11.65 5.05 -3.49
C ILE A 258 -12.81 5.46 -4.38
N SER A 259 -12.63 5.46 -5.69
CA SER A 259 -13.69 5.75 -6.65
C SER A 259 -14.62 4.54 -6.86
N ALA A 260 -15.84 4.79 -7.35
CA ALA A 260 -16.78 3.74 -7.74
C ALA A 260 -16.21 2.88 -8.88
N ASP A 261 -15.56 3.49 -9.85
CA ASP A 261 -14.79 2.77 -10.87
C ASP A 261 -13.50 2.22 -10.28
N ARG A 262 -13.41 0.90 -10.21
CA ARG A 262 -12.24 0.15 -9.71
C ARG A 262 -11.20 -0.14 -10.80
N ASN A 263 -11.43 0.34 -12.02
CA ASN A 263 -10.46 0.31 -13.11
C ASN A 263 -9.81 1.68 -13.25
N PRO A 264 -8.50 1.79 -13.22
CA PRO A 264 -7.81 3.09 -13.32
C PRO A 264 -7.87 3.69 -14.72
N ASN A 265 -8.09 2.89 -15.75
CA ASN A 265 -8.04 3.30 -17.15
C ASN A 265 -9.28 2.89 -17.97
N THR A 266 -10.47 2.98 -17.40
CA THR A 266 -11.73 2.72 -18.14
C THR A 266 -11.88 3.64 -19.35
N ASN A 267 -11.56 4.94 -19.19
CA ASN A 267 -11.64 5.90 -20.29
C ASN A 267 -10.65 5.58 -21.43
N GLY A 268 -9.43 5.16 -21.10
CA GLY A 268 -8.47 4.72 -22.12
C GLY A 268 -8.95 3.47 -22.86
N ALA A 269 -9.52 2.51 -22.12
CA ALA A 269 -10.09 1.32 -22.73
C ALA A 269 -11.23 1.64 -23.70
N ARG A 270 -12.17 2.50 -23.31
CA ARG A 270 -13.25 2.99 -24.18
C ARG A 270 -12.71 3.61 -25.45
N LEU A 271 -11.77 4.55 -25.33
CA LEU A 271 -11.23 5.29 -26.47
C LEU A 271 -10.34 4.43 -27.38
N VAL A 272 -9.53 3.53 -26.81
CA VAL A 272 -8.54 2.78 -27.57
C VAL A 272 -9.14 1.51 -28.18
N LEU A 273 -9.98 0.80 -27.43
CA LEU A 273 -10.60 -0.43 -27.91
C LEU A 273 -11.92 -0.19 -28.67
N ASP A 274 -12.48 1.03 -28.60
CA ASP A 274 -13.77 1.40 -29.17
C ASP A 274 -14.92 0.52 -28.63
N ILE A 275 -14.96 0.38 -27.31
CA ILE A 275 -15.94 -0.44 -26.60
C ILE A 275 -16.71 0.37 -25.57
N GLU A 276 -17.96 0.01 -25.34
CA GLU A 276 -18.71 0.44 -24.15
C GLU A 276 -18.58 -0.67 -23.09
N PRO A 277 -17.83 -0.45 -22.00
CA PRO A 277 -17.72 -1.46 -20.94
C PRO A 277 -19.11 -1.74 -20.34
N GLY A 278 -19.50 -3.00 -20.33
CA GLY A 278 -20.79 -3.48 -19.85
C GLY A 278 -20.99 -3.31 -18.34
#